data_ebe2740d20bae604b4f50cc063e097e2
#
_entry.id   ebe2740d20bae604b4f50cc063e097e2
#
_cell.length_a   1.000
_cell.length_b   1.000
_cell.length_c   1.000
_cell.angle_alpha   90.00
_cell.angle_beta   90.00
_cell.angle_gamma   90.00
#
_symmetry.space_group_name_H-M   'P 1'
#
loop_
_entity.id
_entity.type
_entity.pdbx_description
1 polymer ?
#
loop_
_entity_poly.entity_id
_entity_poly.type
_entity_poly.pdbx_seq_one_letter_code
_entity_poly.pdbx_strand_id
1 'polypeptide(L)'
;MIQWTEQATRQLDQAHDYIALSNSERVAERITLLIVRAVERLDTFPLSGRAGRRPGTRELVVPNAPFMVAYAIEMARIVVLAVYHGSQRWPEGF
;
A
#
# COMPACT_ATOMS: atom_id res chain seq x y z
N MET A 1 -2.75 14.99 4.07
CA MET A 1 -2.53 14.90 2.63
C MET A 1 -1.76 13.63 2.29
N ILE A 2 -2.17 12.94 1.26
CA ILE A 2 -1.57 11.67 0.86
C ILE A 2 -0.95 11.82 -0.51
N GLN A 3 0.30 11.41 -0.64
CA GLN A 3 1.02 11.42 -1.90
C GLN A 3 1.50 10.00 -2.21
N TRP A 4 1.26 9.54 -3.43
CA TRP A 4 1.72 8.26 -3.92
C TRP A 4 2.99 8.46 -4.75
N THR A 5 4.01 7.67 -4.47
CA THR A 5 5.18 7.65 -5.33
C THR A 5 4.82 6.95 -6.64
N GLU A 6 5.62 7.21 -7.67
CA GLU A 6 5.45 6.52 -8.96
C GLU A 6 5.57 5.01 -8.80
N GLN A 7 6.53 4.56 -7.98
CA GLN A 7 6.70 3.14 -7.71
C GLN A 7 5.46 2.52 -7.06
N ALA A 8 4.89 3.19 -6.05
CA ALA A 8 3.70 2.68 -5.37
C ALA A 8 2.50 2.62 -6.31
N THR A 9 2.33 3.63 -7.15
CA THR A 9 1.25 3.65 -8.15
C THR A 9 1.40 2.50 -9.13
N ARG A 10 2.61 2.26 -9.64
CA ARG A 10 2.87 1.13 -10.54
C ARG A 10 2.59 -0.20 -9.86
N GLN A 11 2.99 -0.35 -8.60
CA GLN A 11 2.76 -1.59 -7.88
C GLN A 11 1.28 -1.85 -7.63
N LEU A 12 0.50 -0.80 -7.37
CA LEU A 12 -0.94 -0.93 -7.24
C LEU A 12 -1.58 -1.40 -8.56
N ASP A 13 -1.16 -0.80 -9.67
CA ASP A 13 -1.65 -1.19 -10.99
C ASP A 13 -1.27 -2.62 -11.33
N GLN A 14 -0.03 -3.03 -11.03
CA GLN A 14 0.44 -4.39 -11.26
C GLN A 14 -0.35 -5.40 -10.41
N ALA A 15 -0.64 -5.06 -9.16
CA ALA A 15 -1.44 -5.93 -8.30
C ALA A 15 -2.85 -6.10 -8.87
N HIS A 16 -3.47 -5.01 -9.32
CA HIS A 16 -4.78 -5.06 -9.97
C HIS A 16 -4.76 -5.99 -11.19
N ASP A 17 -3.80 -5.77 -12.08
CA ASP A 17 -3.71 -6.55 -13.32
C ASP A 17 -3.49 -8.03 -13.04
N TYR A 18 -2.63 -8.34 -12.09
CA TYR A 18 -2.37 -9.73 -11.71
C TYR A 18 -3.64 -10.42 -11.21
N ILE A 19 -4.40 -9.74 -10.35
CA ILE A 19 -5.64 -10.29 -9.79
C ILE A 19 -6.70 -10.43 -10.88
N ALA A 20 -6.81 -9.45 -11.78
CA ALA A 20 -7.76 -9.49 -12.88
C ALA A 20 -7.52 -10.68 -13.79
N LEU A 21 -6.24 -10.99 -14.06
CA LEU A 21 -5.86 -12.13 -14.90
C LEU A 21 -5.99 -13.47 -14.19
N SER A 22 -5.65 -13.53 -12.91
CA SER A 22 -5.64 -14.80 -12.16
C SER A 22 -6.96 -15.13 -11.49
N ASN A 23 -7.87 -14.16 -11.39
CA ASN A 23 -9.16 -14.34 -10.74
C ASN A 23 -10.26 -13.68 -11.57
N SER A 24 -10.56 -12.41 -11.29
CA SER A 24 -11.56 -11.66 -12.06
C SER A 24 -11.34 -10.17 -11.91
N GLU A 25 -11.90 -9.41 -12.86
CA GLU A 25 -11.90 -7.95 -12.80
C GLU A 25 -12.62 -7.44 -11.55
N ARG A 26 -13.75 -8.07 -11.19
CA ARG A 26 -14.51 -7.70 -10.00
C ARG A 26 -13.68 -7.86 -8.73
N VAL A 27 -12.95 -8.95 -8.60
CA VAL A 27 -12.08 -9.19 -7.43
C VAL A 27 -10.94 -8.18 -7.41
N ALA A 28 -10.35 -7.91 -8.59
CA ALA A 28 -9.28 -6.93 -8.70
C ALA A 28 -9.74 -5.53 -8.24
N GLU A 29 -10.91 -5.10 -8.67
CA GLU A 29 -11.47 -3.80 -8.27
C GLU A 29 -11.73 -3.74 -6.77
N ARG A 30 -12.28 -4.82 -6.21
CA ARG A 30 -12.57 -4.88 -4.77
C ARG A 30 -11.30 -4.78 -3.94
N ILE A 31 -10.27 -5.55 -4.31
CA ILE A 31 -9.00 -5.54 -3.57
C ILE A 31 -8.30 -4.19 -3.71
N THR A 32 -8.28 -3.62 -4.92
CA THR A 32 -7.70 -2.29 -5.16
C THR A 32 -8.39 -1.24 -4.28
N LEU A 33 -9.72 -1.29 -4.20
CA LEU A 33 -10.47 -0.35 -3.37
C LEU A 33 -10.14 -0.50 -1.88
N LEU A 34 -9.97 -1.75 -1.41
CA LEU A 34 -9.57 -1.99 -0.03
C LEU A 34 -8.21 -1.36 0.28
N ILE A 35 -7.25 -1.47 -0.65
CA ILE A 35 -5.92 -0.87 -0.48
C ILE A 35 -6.03 0.65 -0.42
N VAL A 36 -6.74 1.25 -1.38
CA VAL A 36 -6.87 2.71 -1.45
C VAL A 36 -7.56 3.27 -0.20
N ARG A 37 -8.63 2.62 0.26
CA ARG A 37 -9.33 3.05 1.47
C ARG A 37 -8.48 2.93 2.73
N ALA A 38 -7.69 1.86 2.81
CA ALA A 38 -6.76 1.71 3.94
C ALA A 38 -5.74 2.85 3.97
N VAL A 39 -5.22 3.23 2.79
CA VAL A 39 -4.29 4.35 2.67
C VAL A 39 -4.96 5.67 3.05
N GLU A 40 -6.19 5.90 2.58
CA GLU A 40 -6.91 7.13 2.88
C GLU A 40 -7.12 7.34 4.38
N ARG A 41 -7.29 6.27 5.13
CA ARG A 41 -7.45 6.34 6.58
C ARG A 41 -6.18 6.82 7.28
N LEU A 42 -5.02 6.75 6.64
CA LEU A 42 -3.77 7.25 7.20
C LEU A 42 -3.78 8.78 7.37
N ASP A 43 -4.62 9.48 6.64
CA ASP A 43 -4.78 10.93 6.82
C ASP A 43 -5.33 11.24 8.22
N THR A 44 -6.22 10.40 8.74
CA THR A 44 -6.79 10.56 10.08
C THR A 44 -5.92 9.86 11.13
N PHE A 45 -5.37 8.69 10.82
CA PHE A 45 -4.60 7.87 11.74
C PHE A 45 -3.21 7.56 11.18
N PRO A 46 -2.33 8.57 11.10
CA PRO A 46 -1.03 8.36 10.44
C PRO A 46 -0.11 7.37 11.14
N LEU A 47 -0.30 7.14 12.44
CA LEU A 47 0.54 6.24 13.21
C LEU A 47 -0.05 4.82 13.31
N SER A 48 -1.11 4.50 12.57
CA SER A 48 -1.76 3.20 12.65
C SER A 48 -0.90 2.05 12.10
N GLY A 49 0.03 2.33 11.18
CA GLY A 49 0.98 1.34 10.73
C GLY A 49 2.07 1.09 11.76
N ARG A 50 2.60 -0.13 11.77
CA ARG A 50 3.72 -0.48 12.65
C ARG A 50 5.03 0.04 12.08
N ALA A 51 6.09 0.05 12.90
CA ALA A 51 7.42 0.44 12.44
C ALA A 51 7.85 -0.43 11.26
N GLY A 52 8.34 0.21 10.21
CA GLY A 52 8.81 -0.48 9.02
C GLY A 52 10.24 -1.01 9.20
N ARG A 53 10.70 -1.77 8.21
CA ARG A 53 12.04 -2.36 8.24
C ARG A 53 13.14 -1.32 8.02
N ARG A 54 12.81 -0.26 7.32
CA ARG A 54 13.75 0.86 7.11
C ARG A 54 13.44 1.97 8.09
N PRO A 55 14.46 2.66 8.65
CA PRO A 55 14.21 3.79 9.53
C PRO A 55 13.34 4.84 8.85
N GLY A 56 12.40 5.39 9.60
CA GLY A 56 11.49 6.42 9.09
C GLY A 56 10.32 5.89 8.27
N THR A 57 10.20 4.58 8.11
CA THR A 57 9.07 3.99 7.38
C THR A 57 8.12 3.26 8.32
N ARG A 58 6.90 3.05 7.82
CA ARG A 58 5.86 2.28 8.50
C ARG A 58 5.22 1.30 7.54
N GLU A 59 4.67 0.23 8.08
CA GLU A 59 3.96 -0.80 7.32
C GLU A 59 2.51 -0.85 7.77
N LEU A 60 1.61 -0.75 6.81
CA LEU A 60 0.18 -0.89 7.05
C LEU A 60 -0.29 -2.22 6.48
N VAL A 61 -0.89 -3.05 7.32
CA VAL A 61 -1.57 -4.27 6.86
C VAL A 61 -2.95 -3.86 6.35
N VAL A 62 -3.27 -4.18 5.11
CA VAL A 62 -4.57 -3.85 4.54
C VAL A 62 -5.60 -4.84 5.08
N PRO A 63 -6.66 -4.37 5.79
CA PRO A 63 -7.68 -5.28 6.30
C PRO A 63 -8.40 -6.02 5.17
N ASN A 64 -8.62 -7.31 5.37
CA ASN A 64 -9.36 -8.18 4.44
C ASN A 64 -8.71 -8.36 3.06
N ALA A 65 -7.40 -8.11 2.97
CA ALA A 65 -6.64 -8.30 1.75
C ALA A 65 -5.22 -8.73 2.12
N PRO A 66 -4.57 -9.55 1.27
CA PRO A 66 -3.22 -10.03 1.57
C PRO A 66 -2.13 -9.04 1.17
N PHE A 67 -2.40 -7.75 1.32
CA PHE A 67 -1.50 -6.69 0.88
C PHE A 67 -1.02 -5.82 2.04
N MET A 68 0.17 -5.31 1.87
CA MET A 68 0.85 -4.39 2.77
C MET A 68 1.14 -3.10 2.04
N VAL A 69 1.15 -2.00 2.78
CA VAL A 69 1.54 -0.69 2.25
C VAL A 69 2.70 -0.16 3.10
N ALA A 70 3.80 0.16 2.46
CA ALA A 70 4.91 0.85 3.11
C ALA A 70 4.73 2.36 2.89
N TYR A 71 4.86 3.14 3.96
CA TYR A 71 4.68 4.58 3.88
C TYR A 71 5.62 5.29 4.85
N ALA A 72 5.76 6.59 4.65
CA ALA A 72 6.49 7.46 5.56
C ALA A 72 5.64 8.70 5.83
N ILE A 73 5.91 9.34 6.97
CA ILE A 73 5.29 10.63 7.31
C ILE A 73 6.37 11.68 7.11
N GLU A 74 6.14 12.59 6.18
CA GLU A 74 7.09 13.64 5.86
C GLU A 74 6.37 14.99 5.82
N MET A 75 6.84 15.91 6.63
CA MET A 75 6.28 17.28 6.69
C MET A 75 4.75 17.26 6.84
N ALA A 76 4.26 16.45 7.77
CA ALA A 76 2.84 16.29 8.10
C ALA A 76 1.99 15.71 6.95
N ARG A 77 2.60 15.03 5.98
CA ARG A 77 1.87 14.33 4.92
C ARG A 77 2.29 12.87 4.87
N ILE A 78 1.41 12.05 4.32
CA ILE A 78 1.66 10.63 4.13
C ILE A 78 2.25 10.43 2.73
N VAL A 79 3.39 9.77 2.66
CA VAL A 79 4.01 9.39 1.39
C VAL A 79 3.95 7.88 1.25
N VAL A 80 3.18 7.40 0.29
CA VAL A 80 3.04 5.96 0.03
C VAL A 80 4.23 5.51 -0.82
N LEU A 81 5.04 4.62 -0.27
CA LEU A 81 6.32 4.23 -0.86
C LEU A 81 6.22 2.94 -1.67
N ALA A 82 5.40 1.99 -1.23
CA ALA A 82 5.30 0.70 -1.88
C ALA A 82 3.99 0.00 -1.53
N VAL A 83 3.48 -0.80 -2.45
CA VAL A 83 2.37 -1.73 -2.25
C VAL A 83 2.88 -3.12 -2.62
N TYR A 84 2.71 -4.09 -1.74
CA TYR A 84 3.21 -5.43 -1.99
C TYR A 84 2.35 -6.48 -1.30
N HIS A 85 2.41 -7.69 -1.81
CA HIS A 85 1.73 -8.83 -1.20
C HIS A 85 2.45 -9.22 0.09
N GLY A 86 1.71 -9.59 1.12
CA GLY A 86 2.28 -9.91 2.42
C GLY A 86 3.28 -11.06 2.42
N SER A 87 3.25 -11.92 1.40
CA SER A 87 4.22 -13.01 1.25
C SER A 87 5.47 -12.62 0.47
N GLN A 88 5.51 -11.43 -0.12
CA GLN A 88 6.66 -10.96 -0.86
C GLN A 88 7.76 -10.48 0.09
N ARG A 89 8.98 -10.47 -0.44
CA ARG A 89 10.07 -9.81 0.26
C ARG A 89 9.82 -8.31 0.31
N TRP A 90 10.38 -7.67 1.32
CA TRP A 90 10.37 -6.22 1.40
C TRP A 90 10.94 -5.64 0.11
N PRO A 91 10.19 -4.77 -0.59
CA PRO A 91 10.68 -4.21 -1.85
C PRO A 91 11.97 -3.41 -1.66
N GLU A 92 12.94 -3.64 -2.53
CA GLU A 92 14.16 -2.87 -2.52
C GLU A 92 13.96 -1.52 -3.23
N GLY A 93 14.73 -0.53 -2.82
CA GLY A 93 14.82 0.72 -3.56
C GLY A 93 13.72 1.74 -3.31
N PHE A 94 12.99 1.62 -2.21
CA PHE A 94 12.06 2.69 -1.86
C PHE A 94 12.46 3.43 -0.60
#